data_3a7f8d33092696d73a6bc49d7d795f09
#
_entry.id   3a7f8d33092696d73a6bc49d7d795f09
#
_cell.length_a   1.000
_cell.length_b   1.000
_cell.length_c   1.000
_cell.angle_alpha   90.00
_cell.angle_beta   90.00
_cell.angle_gamma   90.00
#
_symmetry.space_group_name_H-M   'P 1'
#
loop_
_entity.id
_entity.type
_entity.pdbx_description
1 polymer ?
#
loop_
_entity_poly.entity_id
_entity_poly.type
_entity_poly.pdbx_seq_one_letter_code
_entity_poly.pdbx_strand_id
1 'polypeptide(L)'
;FFKEKFAMDVVQIIGDPGMKCSRVGILVGGGSLGLGREEMPMQVMEKHDIHVMVCGEITEWTLCAYVNDACMLGMNRALLIIGHERTEEWGMKYMAEWLKPLIPGMPVHFADAREPFKYL
;
A
#
# COMPACT_ATOMS: atom_id res chain seq x y z
N PHE A 1 -12.04 -7.14 -2.81
CA PHE A 1 -11.33 -7.38 -1.54
C PHE A 1 -10.98 -6.05 -0.83
N PHE A 2 -10.10 -5.19 -1.39
CA PHE A 2 -9.65 -3.97 -0.70
C PHE A 2 -10.79 -3.01 -0.35
N LYS A 3 -11.69 -2.72 -1.27
CA LYS A 3 -12.86 -1.86 -1.03
C LYS A 3 -13.70 -2.35 0.15
N GLU A 4 -13.95 -3.63 0.20
CA GLU A 4 -14.73 -4.26 1.27
C GLU A 4 -13.97 -4.28 2.62
N LYS A 5 -12.69 -4.73 2.60
CA LYS A 5 -11.90 -4.92 3.83
C LYS A 5 -11.46 -3.63 4.49
N PHE A 6 -11.24 -2.59 3.71
CA PHE A 6 -10.81 -1.28 4.20
C PHE A 6 -11.94 -0.23 4.18
N ALA A 7 -13.17 -0.66 3.85
CA ALA A 7 -14.34 0.23 3.74
C ALA A 7 -14.07 1.45 2.83
N MET A 8 -13.44 1.20 1.67
CA MET A 8 -13.05 2.24 0.71
C MET A 8 -14.06 2.33 -0.42
N ASP A 9 -14.44 3.54 -0.81
CA ASP A 9 -15.29 3.76 -1.98
C ASP A 9 -14.50 3.61 -3.28
N VAL A 10 -13.24 4.04 -3.28
CA VAL A 10 -12.36 4.08 -4.45
C VAL A 10 -11.02 3.42 -4.13
N VAL A 11 -10.46 2.69 -5.08
CA VAL A 11 -9.08 2.21 -5.09
C VAL A 11 -8.46 2.65 -6.41
N GLN A 12 -7.34 3.34 -6.35
CA GLN A 12 -6.59 3.71 -7.55
C GLN A 12 -5.76 2.53 -8.03
N ILE A 13 -5.74 2.31 -9.35
CA ILE A 13 -5.00 1.22 -9.98
C ILE A 13 -4.26 1.71 -11.22
N ILE A 14 -3.06 1.18 -11.42
CA ILE A 14 -2.33 1.23 -12.69
C ILE A 14 -2.10 -0.20 -13.15
N GLY A 15 -2.29 -0.47 -14.43
CA GLY A 15 -2.22 -1.79 -15.02
C GLY A 15 -3.59 -2.46 -15.19
N ASP A 16 -3.59 -3.71 -15.65
CA ASP A 16 -4.81 -4.46 -15.90
C ASP A 16 -5.37 -5.09 -14.61
N PRO A 17 -6.59 -4.72 -14.16
CA PRO A 17 -7.21 -5.31 -12.98
C PRO A 17 -7.51 -6.81 -13.12
N GLY A 18 -7.55 -7.33 -14.35
CA GLY A 18 -7.78 -8.75 -14.66
C GLY A 18 -6.51 -9.59 -14.76
N MET A 19 -5.33 -8.98 -14.63
CA MET A 19 -4.07 -9.71 -14.79
C MET A 19 -3.88 -10.79 -13.72
N LYS A 20 -3.29 -11.91 -14.12
CA LYS A 20 -2.89 -12.96 -13.18
C LYS A 20 -1.61 -12.54 -12.46
N CYS A 21 -1.62 -12.58 -11.15
CA CYS A 21 -0.45 -12.30 -10.32
C CYS A 21 -0.17 -13.46 -9.36
N SER A 22 1.11 -13.67 -9.06
CA SER A 22 1.57 -14.68 -8.09
C SER A 22 2.48 -14.07 -7.02
N ARG A 23 2.99 -12.85 -7.26
CA ARG A 23 3.85 -12.13 -6.32
C ARG A 23 3.31 -10.73 -6.09
N VAL A 24 3.09 -10.44 -4.81
CA VAL A 24 2.59 -9.14 -4.36
C VAL A 24 3.60 -8.54 -3.40
N GLY A 25 3.96 -7.30 -3.62
CA GLY A 25 4.72 -6.48 -2.69
C GLY A 25 3.79 -5.52 -1.95
N ILE A 26 4.14 -5.18 -0.73
CA ILE A 26 3.39 -4.21 0.08
C ILE A 26 4.38 -3.17 0.61
N LEU A 27 4.10 -1.91 0.30
CA LEU A 27 4.84 -0.74 0.79
C LEU A 27 3.88 0.16 1.56
N VAL A 28 3.94 0.09 2.87
CA VAL A 28 3.03 0.84 3.75
C VAL A 28 3.41 2.32 3.82
N GLY A 29 2.44 3.17 4.07
CA GLY A 29 2.63 4.61 4.28
C GLY A 29 3.38 5.27 3.14
N GLY A 30 4.45 6.00 3.46
CA GLY A 30 5.33 6.67 2.51
C GLY A 30 6.43 5.79 1.89
N GLY A 31 6.46 4.47 2.17
CA GLY A 31 7.50 3.57 1.67
C GLY A 31 7.58 3.52 0.13
N SER A 32 6.47 3.72 -0.55
CA SER A 32 6.40 3.78 -2.02
C SER A 32 7.04 5.04 -2.63
N LEU A 33 7.32 6.05 -1.83
CA LEU A 33 8.01 7.27 -2.26
C LEU A 33 9.53 7.11 -2.36
N GLY A 34 10.07 5.96 -1.93
CA GLY A 34 11.51 5.73 -1.89
C GLY A 34 12.22 6.55 -0.82
N LEU A 35 11.55 6.81 0.29
CA LEU A 35 12.14 7.50 1.42
C LEU A 35 13.05 6.57 2.21
N GLY A 36 14.26 7.04 2.53
CA GLY A 36 15.26 6.29 3.28
C GLY A 36 16.45 5.84 2.45
N ARG A 37 17.21 4.85 2.95
CA ARG A 37 18.41 4.29 2.29
C ARG A 37 18.12 2.99 1.53
N GLU A 38 16.87 2.63 1.41
CA GLU A 38 16.45 1.38 0.79
C GLU A 38 16.43 1.49 -0.74
N GLU A 39 16.38 0.33 -1.38
CA GLU A 39 16.21 0.26 -2.83
C GLU A 39 14.92 0.98 -3.25
N MET A 40 14.98 1.68 -4.37
CA MET A 40 13.78 2.31 -4.93
C MET A 40 12.71 1.25 -5.20
N PRO A 41 11.43 1.55 -4.99
CA PRO A 41 10.33 0.58 -5.18
C PRO A 41 10.34 -0.15 -6.53
N MET A 42 10.71 0.53 -7.61
CA MET A 42 10.83 -0.07 -8.93
C MET A 42 11.94 -1.13 -8.98
N GLN A 43 13.08 -0.89 -8.32
CA GLN A 43 14.19 -1.87 -8.22
C GLN A 43 13.76 -3.09 -7.42
N VAL A 44 12.98 -2.89 -6.36
CA VAL A 44 12.39 -3.99 -5.57
C VAL A 44 11.44 -4.83 -6.44
N MET A 45 10.60 -4.18 -7.26
CA MET A 45 9.71 -4.88 -8.18
C MET A 45 10.48 -5.73 -9.19
N GLU A 46 11.58 -5.22 -9.75
CA GLU A 46 12.42 -5.95 -10.70
C GLU A 46 13.16 -7.11 -10.03
N LYS A 47 13.88 -6.82 -8.96
CA LYS A 47 14.74 -7.78 -8.26
C LYS A 47 13.97 -8.99 -7.74
N HIS A 48 12.75 -8.78 -7.29
CA HIS A 48 11.91 -9.83 -6.72
C HIS A 48 10.80 -10.30 -7.65
N ASP A 49 10.78 -9.82 -8.89
CA ASP A 49 9.75 -10.11 -9.90
C ASP A 49 8.33 -9.93 -9.34
N ILE A 50 8.09 -8.79 -8.70
CA ILE A 50 6.79 -8.45 -8.10
C ILE A 50 5.84 -8.02 -9.21
N HIS A 51 4.71 -8.72 -9.32
CA HIS A 51 3.68 -8.44 -10.32
C HIS A 51 2.78 -7.28 -9.88
N VAL A 52 2.39 -7.25 -8.62
CA VAL A 52 1.51 -6.22 -8.05
C VAL A 52 2.17 -5.59 -6.84
N MET A 53 2.27 -4.27 -6.82
CA MET A 53 2.66 -3.53 -5.64
C MET A 53 1.43 -2.86 -5.03
N VAL A 54 1.20 -3.10 -3.74
CA VAL A 54 0.19 -2.39 -2.94
C VAL A 54 0.89 -1.27 -2.18
N CYS A 55 0.46 -0.04 -2.39
CA CYS A 55 1.10 1.15 -1.85
C CYS A 55 0.18 1.95 -0.94
N GLY A 56 0.77 2.66 -0.01
CA GLY A 56 0.12 3.73 0.73
C GLY A 56 -0.08 4.96 -0.14
N GLU A 57 0.76 5.95 -0.01
CA GLU A 57 0.75 7.13 -0.89
C GLU A 57 1.82 7.00 -1.98
N ILE A 58 1.64 7.75 -3.05
CA ILE A 58 2.51 7.70 -4.23
C ILE A 58 2.55 9.04 -4.96
N THR A 59 3.62 9.29 -5.69
CA THR A 59 3.72 10.37 -6.66
C THR A 59 3.62 9.83 -8.08
N GLU A 60 2.93 10.57 -8.94
CA GLU A 60 2.63 10.12 -10.31
C GLU A 60 3.89 9.86 -11.14
N TRP A 61 4.94 10.68 -10.97
CA TRP A 61 6.20 10.59 -11.75
C TRP A 61 7.20 9.54 -11.25
N THR A 62 6.89 8.79 -10.19
CA THR A 62 7.75 7.74 -9.65
C THR A 62 7.21 6.35 -10.02
N LEU A 63 6.82 5.57 -9.04
CA LEU A 63 6.35 4.21 -9.25
C LEU A 63 5.13 4.12 -10.17
N CYS A 64 4.25 5.14 -10.17
CA CYS A 64 3.11 5.17 -11.10
C CYS A 64 3.58 5.20 -12.56
N ALA A 65 4.49 6.12 -12.90
CA ALA A 65 5.04 6.22 -14.25
C ALA A 65 5.76 4.93 -14.64
N TYR A 66 6.62 4.41 -13.76
CA TYR A 66 7.34 3.16 -13.99
C TYR A 66 6.39 1.99 -14.31
N VAL A 67 5.35 1.78 -13.49
CA VAL A 67 4.41 0.67 -13.70
C VAL A 67 3.58 0.87 -14.98
N ASN A 68 3.18 2.11 -15.26
CA ASN A 68 2.48 2.43 -16.50
C ASN A 68 3.34 2.11 -17.73
N ASP A 69 4.60 2.53 -17.75
CA ASP A 69 5.53 2.27 -18.84
C ASP A 69 5.82 0.76 -18.97
N ALA A 70 5.99 0.06 -17.85
CA ALA A 70 6.15 -1.39 -17.82
C ALA A 70 4.95 -2.10 -18.47
N CYS A 71 3.72 -1.65 -18.16
CA CYS A 71 2.50 -2.17 -18.81
C CYS A 71 2.50 -1.90 -20.33
N MET A 72 2.88 -0.71 -20.76
CA MET A 72 2.99 -0.37 -22.19
C MET A 72 4.02 -1.23 -22.93
N LEU A 73 5.06 -1.67 -22.24
CA LEU A 73 6.08 -2.60 -22.74
C LEU A 73 5.64 -4.09 -22.67
N GLY A 74 4.42 -4.37 -22.24
CA GLY A 74 3.89 -5.72 -22.16
C GLY A 74 4.36 -6.49 -20.92
N MET A 75 4.95 -5.84 -19.94
CA MET A 75 5.34 -6.46 -18.68
C MET A 75 4.12 -6.68 -17.78
N ASN A 76 4.09 -7.81 -17.08
CA ASN A 76 3.00 -8.15 -16.17
C ASN A 76 3.18 -7.43 -14.83
N ARG A 77 2.83 -6.15 -14.78
CA ARG A 77 2.97 -5.27 -13.61
C ARG A 77 1.66 -4.54 -13.34
N ALA A 78 1.39 -4.28 -12.08
CA ALA A 78 0.29 -3.42 -11.64
C ALA A 78 0.61 -2.74 -10.31
N LEU A 79 -0.08 -1.64 -10.04
CA LEU A 79 0.02 -0.87 -8.82
C LEU A 79 -1.38 -0.65 -8.24
N LEU A 80 -1.53 -0.91 -6.96
CA LEU A 80 -2.74 -0.58 -6.18
C LEU A 80 -2.37 0.47 -5.15
N ILE A 81 -3.05 1.61 -5.17
CA ILE A 81 -2.82 2.73 -4.24
C ILE A 81 -4.03 2.81 -3.32
N ILE A 82 -3.83 2.53 -2.04
CA ILE A 82 -4.92 2.44 -1.06
C ILE A 82 -4.84 3.49 0.04
N GLY A 83 -3.85 4.37 0.01
CA GLY A 83 -3.68 5.47 0.93
C GLY A 83 -2.72 5.18 2.08
N HIS A 84 -2.04 6.23 2.56
CA HIS A 84 -1.04 6.15 3.63
C HIS A 84 -1.66 5.53 4.89
N GLU A 85 -2.68 6.18 5.40
CA GLU A 85 -3.39 5.78 6.61
C GLU A 85 -3.93 4.34 6.51
N ARG A 86 -4.58 3.99 5.39
CA ARG A 86 -5.18 2.66 5.20
C ARG A 86 -4.16 1.52 5.20
N THR A 87 -2.94 1.76 4.73
CA THR A 87 -1.89 0.74 4.78
C THR A 87 -1.29 0.55 6.16
N GLU A 88 -1.34 1.56 7.02
CA GLU A 88 -0.76 1.52 8.38
C GLU A 88 -1.80 1.18 9.46
N GLU A 89 -3.07 1.47 9.23
CA GLU A 89 -4.17 1.35 10.19
C GLU A 89 -4.23 -0.02 10.88
N TRP A 90 -4.12 -1.10 10.11
CA TRP A 90 -4.20 -2.45 10.66
C TRP A 90 -3.05 -2.79 11.59
N GLY A 91 -1.85 -2.27 11.28
CA GLY A 91 -0.70 -2.38 12.18
C GLY A 91 -0.94 -1.67 13.50
N MET A 92 -1.51 -0.48 13.45
CA MET A 92 -1.84 0.32 14.62
C MET A 92 -2.97 -0.30 15.45
N LYS A 93 -4.01 -0.83 14.81
CA LYS A 93 -5.06 -1.61 15.49
C LYS A 93 -4.48 -2.81 16.22
N TYR A 94 -3.62 -3.57 15.56
CA TYR A 94 -2.97 -4.73 16.17
C TYR A 94 -2.01 -4.33 17.29
N MET A 95 -1.31 -3.20 17.15
CA MET A 95 -0.45 -2.67 18.21
C MET A 95 -1.23 -2.42 19.50
N ALA A 96 -2.43 -1.89 19.41
CA ALA A 96 -3.29 -1.69 20.59
C ALA A 96 -3.60 -3.00 21.34
N GLU A 97 -3.61 -4.13 20.66
CA GLU A 97 -3.84 -5.43 21.28
C GLU A 97 -2.56 -6.02 21.91
N TRP A 98 -1.45 -6.09 21.15
CA TRP A 98 -0.23 -6.70 21.68
C TRP A 98 0.47 -5.86 22.76
N LEU A 99 0.19 -4.57 22.84
CA LEU A 99 0.77 -3.69 23.85
C LEU A 99 0.15 -3.90 25.24
N LYS A 100 -1.13 -4.29 25.32
CA LYS A 100 -1.86 -4.49 26.60
C LYS A 100 -1.11 -5.35 27.61
N PRO A 101 -0.59 -6.53 27.25
CA PRO A 101 0.13 -7.36 28.23
C PRO A 101 1.47 -6.78 28.67
N LEU A 102 2.06 -5.84 27.93
CA LEU A 102 3.35 -5.21 28.25
C LEU A 102 3.19 -4.03 29.23
N ILE A 103 1.98 -3.44 29.29
CA ILE A 103 1.68 -2.30 30.16
C ILE A 103 0.41 -2.58 30.99
N PRO A 104 0.44 -3.58 31.88
CA PRO A 104 -0.74 -3.98 32.62
C PRO A 104 -1.28 -2.82 33.48
N GLY A 105 -2.59 -2.67 33.51
CA GLY A 105 -3.28 -1.61 34.25
C GLY A 105 -3.41 -0.28 33.49
N MET A 106 -2.77 -0.14 32.32
CA MET A 106 -3.00 1.02 31.44
C MET A 106 -4.08 0.70 30.40
N PRO A 107 -5.07 1.58 30.22
CA PRO A 107 -6.02 1.44 29.10
C PRO A 107 -5.32 1.76 27.79
N VAL A 108 -5.45 0.88 26.79
CA VAL A 108 -4.91 1.08 25.44
C VAL A 108 -6.08 1.07 24.46
N HIS A 109 -6.19 2.14 23.69
CA HIS A 109 -7.26 2.31 22.71
C HIS A 109 -6.65 2.67 21.34
N PHE A 110 -7.22 2.11 20.29
CA PHE A 110 -7.00 2.56 18.92
C PHE A 110 -7.98 3.68 18.62
N ALA A 111 -7.47 4.79 18.07
CA ALA A 111 -8.28 5.87 17.53
C ALA A 111 -8.11 5.91 16.01
N ASP A 112 -9.21 5.70 15.28
CA ASP A 112 -9.22 5.74 13.81
C ASP A 112 -9.09 7.20 13.31
N ALA A 113 -8.05 7.46 12.51
CA ALA A 113 -7.82 8.77 11.91
C ALA A 113 -8.80 9.07 10.75
N ARG A 114 -9.37 8.03 10.15
CA ARG A 114 -10.27 8.05 9.00
C ARG A 114 -9.65 8.59 7.72
N GLU A 115 -10.24 8.23 6.60
CA GLU A 115 -9.88 8.72 5.27
C GLU A 115 -10.14 10.23 5.17
N PRO A 116 -9.12 11.06 4.90
CA PRO A 116 -9.29 12.52 4.78
C PRO A 116 -9.92 12.92 3.45
N PHE A 117 -9.84 12.08 2.42
CA PHE A 117 -10.36 12.40 1.10
C PHE A 117 -11.85 12.07 0.98
N LYS A 118 -12.53 12.89 0.19
CA LYS A 118 -13.90 12.64 -0.26
C LYS A 118 -13.89 12.53 -1.77
N TYR A 119 -14.58 11.55 -2.28
CA TYR A 119 -14.68 11.30 -3.72
C TYR A 119 -16.05 11.79 -4.20
N LEU A 120 -16.06 12.55 -5.30
CA LEU A 120 -17.25 13.11 -5.92
C LEU A 120 -17.82 12.17 -6.98
#